data_87169853adf2fc569bd8e8ec938f392e
#
_entry.id   87169853adf2fc569bd8e8ec938f392e
#
_cell.length_a   1.000
_cell.length_b   1.000
_cell.length_c   1.000
_cell.angle_alpha   90.00
_cell.angle_beta   90.00
_cell.angle_gamma   90.00
#
_symmetry.space_group_name_H-M   'P 1'
#
loop_
_entity.id
_entity.type
_entity.pdbx_description
1 polymer ?
#
loop_
_entity_poly.entity_id
_entity_poly.type
_entity_poly.pdbx_seq_one_letter_code
_entity_poly.pdbx_strand_id
1 'polypeptide(L)'
;MIAILLTVYSCATNPTKDLQEESATAINILQLKELNTPQIQSLDKNKTVVLIPGGILEEHGPYLPSFTDGYWNEKLTDTLARAIVARKDWKVLLFPTIPLGNSGANDVGMKYSFPGTYTVRFETLRAIFLDLATELGEQGFKYVFIIHGHGAPNHQRALDQAADYFNETYGGKMVNLMGLNPLMVSWFEAPKTKEQEAEDGFTIHAGMAETSSMLYIVPHQVDSGYKNALSLTGNSMEELVQIAKRPDWKGYFGSARIATSEFGRQAWNLNAKMFTQYVLDILDNKINVDTVQRFGDYLKQSKMDVVLDSLSLKEEQRRKEKQTTWLQKKGLK
;
A
#
# COMPACT_ATOMS: atom_id res chain seq x y z
N MET A 1 19.74 22.59 56.50
CA MET A 1 18.56 22.75 55.60
C MET A 1 19.06 23.32 54.29
N ILE A 2 19.22 22.46 53.28
CA ILE A 2 19.66 22.86 51.94
C ILE A 2 18.41 22.84 51.07
N ALA A 3 18.00 24.00 50.56
CA ALA A 3 16.89 24.14 49.63
C ALA A 3 17.37 23.82 48.22
N ILE A 4 16.83 22.76 47.62
CA ILE A 4 17.03 22.42 46.22
C ILE A 4 15.98 23.17 45.39
N LEU A 5 16.45 24.15 44.58
CA LEU A 5 15.64 24.82 43.55
C LEU A 5 15.48 23.85 42.35
N LEU A 6 14.31 23.33 42.14
CA LEU A 6 13.90 22.63 40.89
C LEU A 6 13.51 23.69 39.86
N THR A 7 14.37 23.92 38.89
CA THR A 7 14.05 24.70 37.68
C THR A 7 13.28 23.81 36.74
N VAL A 8 11.97 24.05 36.61
CA VAL A 8 11.11 23.44 35.60
C VAL A 8 11.34 24.20 34.28
N TYR A 9 12.02 23.58 33.33
CA TYR A 9 12.03 24.06 31.95
C TYR A 9 10.69 23.75 31.29
N SER A 10 9.83 24.75 31.18
CA SER A 10 8.64 24.73 30.33
C SER A 10 9.08 24.94 28.87
N CYS A 11 9.03 23.90 28.07
CA CYS A 11 9.07 24.04 26.61
C CYS A 11 7.72 24.65 26.16
N ALA A 12 7.65 25.96 26.11
CA ALA A 12 6.55 26.67 25.49
C ALA A 12 6.71 26.55 23.96
N THR A 13 5.92 25.68 23.34
CA THR A 13 5.72 25.68 21.89
C THR A 13 5.07 27.00 21.50
N ASN A 14 5.60 27.67 20.48
CA ASN A 14 5.13 28.96 20.01
C ASN A 14 3.98 28.72 19.00
N PRO A 15 2.69 28.84 19.39
CA PRO A 15 1.56 28.44 18.54
C PRO A 15 1.45 29.17 17.21
N THR A 16 2.06 30.37 17.11
CA THR A 16 2.09 31.12 15.85
C THR A 16 3.11 30.58 14.85
N LYS A 17 4.20 29.93 15.32
CA LYS A 17 5.19 29.31 14.45
C LYS A 17 4.65 27.99 13.87
N ASP A 18 3.96 27.22 14.69
CA ASP A 18 3.34 25.95 14.27
C ASP A 18 2.23 26.19 13.22
N LEU A 19 1.41 27.23 13.38
CA LEU A 19 0.38 27.62 12.42
C LEU A 19 0.96 28.13 11.09
N GLN A 20 2.13 28.80 11.11
CA GLN A 20 2.79 29.26 9.89
C GLN A 20 3.49 28.11 9.16
N GLU A 21 4.07 27.15 9.86
CA GLU A 21 4.68 25.95 9.28
C GLU A 21 3.60 25.02 8.70
N GLU A 22 2.49 24.81 9.37
CA GLU A 22 1.33 24.06 8.82
C GLU A 22 0.76 24.72 7.57
N SER A 23 0.60 26.04 7.56
CA SER A 23 0.12 26.78 6.38
C SER A 23 1.10 26.67 5.20
N ALA A 24 2.41 26.81 5.43
CA ALA A 24 3.42 26.69 4.38
C ALA A 24 3.53 25.27 3.83
N THR A 25 3.35 24.26 4.68
CA THR A 25 3.32 22.83 4.29
C THR A 25 2.11 22.54 3.41
N ALA A 26 0.92 23.04 3.78
CA ALA A 26 -0.31 22.86 3.02
C ALA A 26 -0.25 23.45 1.61
N ILE A 27 0.43 24.59 1.43
CA ILE A 27 0.58 25.28 0.12
C ILE A 27 1.38 24.45 -0.88
N ASN A 28 2.28 23.59 -0.45
CA ASN A 28 3.15 22.79 -1.31
C ASN A 28 2.63 21.35 -1.58
N ILE A 29 1.55 20.93 -0.93
CA ILE A 29 0.85 19.67 -1.22
C ILE A 29 -0.35 19.99 -2.09
N LEU A 30 -0.22 19.74 -3.37
CA LEU A 30 -1.18 20.14 -4.41
C LEU A 30 -2.06 18.95 -4.79
N GLN A 31 -3.35 19.08 -4.63
CA GLN A 31 -4.32 18.07 -5.06
C GLN A 31 -4.55 18.18 -6.57
N LEU A 32 -4.15 17.17 -7.35
CA LEU A 32 -4.32 17.21 -8.82
C LEU A 32 -5.76 17.53 -9.23
N LYS A 33 -6.74 16.96 -8.54
CA LYS A 33 -8.18 17.18 -8.81
C LYS A 33 -8.64 18.64 -8.64
N GLU A 34 -7.83 19.50 -8.04
CA GLU A 34 -8.15 20.92 -7.74
C GLU A 34 -7.38 21.88 -8.65
N LEU A 35 -6.42 21.36 -9.47
CA LEU A 35 -5.58 22.18 -10.32
C LEU A 35 -6.13 22.28 -11.75
N ASN A 36 -5.97 23.46 -12.33
CA ASN A 36 -6.21 23.68 -13.74
C ASN A 36 -4.91 23.57 -14.57
N THR A 37 -5.05 23.54 -15.90
CA THR A 37 -3.92 23.37 -16.83
C THR A 37 -2.77 24.37 -16.63
N PRO A 38 -2.99 25.70 -16.54
CA PRO A 38 -1.91 26.64 -16.26
C PRO A 38 -1.15 26.36 -14.95
N GLN A 39 -1.86 25.96 -13.90
CA GLN A 39 -1.25 25.62 -12.61
C GLN A 39 -0.33 24.38 -12.72
N ILE A 40 -0.79 23.33 -13.44
CA ILE A 40 0.02 22.13 -13.67
C ILE A 40 1.23 22.44 -14.57
N GLN A 41 1.05 23.27 -15.60
CA GLN A 41 2.13 23.68 -16.50
C GLN A 41 3.24 24.46 -15.77
N SER A 42 2.86 25.28 -14.78
CA SER A 42 3.82 26.10 -14.00
C SER A 42 4.65 25.31 -12.97
N LEU A 43 4.35 24.04 -12.75
CA LEU A 43 5.11 23.21 -11.81
C LEU A 43 6.53 22.93 -12.34
N ASP A 44 7.53 23.12 -11.48
CA ASP A 44 8.89 22.60 -11.75
C ASP A 44 8.88 21.07 -11.66
N LYS A 45 8.97 20.40 -12.79
CA LYS A 45 8.92 18.93 -12.90
C LYS A 45 10.10 18.22 -12.26
N ASN A 46 11.21 18.95 -12.02
CA ASN A 46 12.39 18.43 -11.32
C ASN A 46 12.32 18.59 -9.79
N LYS A 47 11.35 19.37 -9.30
CA LYS A 47 11.13 19.64 -7.87
C LYS A 47 9.72 19.30 -7.42
N THR A 48 8.92 18.71 -8.31
CA THR A 48 7.57 18.23 -7.99
C THR A 48 7.56 16.72 -8.00
N VAL A 49 7.24 16.12 -6.86
CA VAL A 49 7.05 14.67 -6.71
C VAL A 49 5.58 14.34 -6.93
N VAL A 50 5.29 13.42 -7.82
CA VAL A 50 3.94 12.86 -8.00
C VAL A 50 3.76 11.70 -7.04
N LEU A 51 2.71 11.74 -6.22
CA LEU A 51 2.29 10.62 -5.37
C LEU A 51 0.98 10.04 -5.92
N ILE A 52 0.99 8.73 -6.19
CA ILE A 52 -0.19 8.01 -6.68
C ILE A 52 -0.62 7.03 -5.59
N PRO A 53 -1.55 7.44 -4.70
CA PRO A 53 -2.12 6.53 -3.73
C PRO A 53 -3.06 5.53 -4.40
N GLY A 54 -3.15 4.35 -3.82
CA GLY A 54 -4.05 3.34 -4.31
C GLY A 54 -4.34 2.27 -3.27
N GLY A 55 -4.61 1.10 -3.74
CA GLY A 55 -5.00 -0.06 -2.96
C GLY A 55 -5.89 -0.93 -3.80
N ILE A 56 -6.58 -1.81 -3.15
CA ILE A 56 -7.54 -2.71 -3.77
C ILE A 56 -8.85 -2.64 -2.98
N LEU A 57 -9.95 -2.84 -3.66
CA LEU A 57 -11.21 -3.21 -2.99
C LEU A 57 -11.19 -4.72 -2.79
N GLU A 58 -10.84 -5.14 -1.62
CA GLU A 58 -10.65 -6.54 -1.23
C GLU A 58 -11.41 -6.83 0.06
N GLU A 59 -11.98 -8.00 0.13
CA GLU A 59 -12.54 -8.49 1.38
C GLU A 59 -11.45 -8.59 2.45
N HIS A 60 -11.74 -8.21 3.67
CA HIS A 60 -10.86 -8.35 4.85
C HIS A 60 -11.64 -8.98 6.01
N GLY A 61 -12.36 -10.05 5.68
CA GLY A 61 -13.21 -10.76 6.63
C GLY A 61 -14.41 -9.93 7.09
N PRO A 62 -15.09 -10.36 8.18
CA PRO A 62 -16.29 -9.69 8.66
C PRO A 62 -16.02 -8.47 9.55
N TYR A 63 -14.77 -8.16 9.85
CA TYR A 63 -14.42 -7.16 10.87
C TYR A 63 -13.79 -5.89 10.31
N LEU A 64 -13.19 -5.96 9.13
CA LEU A 64 -12.48 -4.86 8.50
C LEU A 64 -13.19 -4.41 7.23
N PRO A 65 -13.06 -3.13 6.84
CA PRO A 65 -13.62 -2.63 5.60
C PRO A 65 -12.88 -3.19 4.37
N SER A 66 -13.57 -3.33 3.26
CA SER A 66 -12.96 -3.77 1.99
C SER A 66 -11.90 -2.82 1.43
N PHE A 67 -11.74 -1.64 1.99
CA PHE A 67 -10.72 -0.67 1.61
C PHE A 67 -9.57 -0.57 2.64
N THR A 68 -9.32 -1.64 3.38
CA THR A 68 -8.26 -1.70 4.41
C THR A 68 -6.91 -1.28 3.86
N ASP A 69 -6.46 -1.85 2.74
CA ASP A 69 -5.23 -1.47 2.07
C ASP A 69 -5.20 0.00 1.70
N GLY A 70 -6.31 0.51 1.17
CA GLY A 70 -6.44 1.90 0.76
C GLY A 70 -6.29 2.87 1.92
N TYR A 71 -6.91 2.63 3.07
CA TYR A 71 -6.76 3.48 4.26
C TYR A 71 -5.31 3.56 4.74
N TRP A 72 -4.60 2.44 4.71
CA TRP A 72 -3.18 2.41 5.06
C TRP A 72 -2.36 3.23 4.06
N ASN A 73 -2.60 3.04 2.76
CA ASN A 73 -1.89 3.72 1.69
C ASN A 73 -2.16 5.23 1.69
N GLU A 74 -3.40 5.67 1.91
CA GLU A 74 -3.75 7.08 2.02
C GLU A 74 -3.03 7.77 3.19
N LYS A 75 -3.00 7.12 4.37
CA LYS A 75 -2.26 7.63 5.52
C LYS A 75 -0.76 7.70 5.26
N LEU A 76 -0.18 6.70 4.60
CA LEU A 76 1.23 6.73 4.22
C LEU A 76 1.51 7.85 3.22
N THR A 77 0.63 8.03 2.24
CA THR A 77 0.75 9.10 1.24
C THR A 77 0.78 10.48 1.87
N ASP A 78 -0.10 10.77 2.83
CA ASP A 78 -0.07 12.03 3.59
C ASP A 78 1.25 12.20 4.36
N THR A 79 1.73 11.13 5.00
CA THR A 79 3.00 11.14 5.72
C THR A 79 4.19 11.45 4.80
N LEU A 80 4.26 10.79 3.64
CA LEU A 80 5.30 11.02 2.65
C LEU A 80 5.22 12.43 2.05
N ALA A 81 4.01 12.89 1.73
CA ALA A 81 3.78 14.23 1.19
C ALA A 81 4.35 15.29 2.14
N ARG A 82 4.04 15.22 3.44
CA ARG A 82 4.56 16.15 4.46
C ARG A 82 6.09 16.09 4.56
N ALA A 83 6.67 14.90 4.53
CA ALA A 83 8.12 14.74 4.60
C ALA A 83 8.84 15.32 3.38
N ILE A 84 8.25 15.17 2.19
CA ILE A 84 8.82 15.71 0.94
C ILE A 84 8.79 17.24 0.94
N VAL A 85 7.64 17.85 1.28
CA VAL A 85 7.49 19.32 1.24
C VAL A 85 8.19 20.02 2.40
N ALA A 86 8.62 19.31 3.43
CA ALA A 86 9.53 19.84 4.44
C ALA A 86 10.92 20.20 3.88
N ARG A 87 11.25 19.69 2.67
CA ARG A 87 12.48 20.04 1.95
C ARG A 87 12.26 21.34 1.18
N LYS A 88 13.22 22.24 1.25
CA LYS A 88 13.17 23.54 0.58
C LYS A 88 12.90 23.38 -0.93
N ASP A 89 11.92 24.14 -1.45
CA ASP A 89 11.54 24.23 -2.85
C ASP A 89 10.92 22.94 -3.47
N TRP A 90 10.64 21.92 -2.65
CA TRP A 90 9.94 20.73 -3.13
C TRP A 90 8.41 20.89 -3.02
N LYS A 91 7.73 20.34 -4.00
CA LYS A 91 6.26 20.23 -4.04
C LYS A 91 5.84 18.78 -4.21
N VAL A 92 4.62 18.50 -3.80
CA VAL A 92 3.94 17.24 -4.05
C VAL A 92 2.73 17.50 -4.92
N LEU A 93 2.58 16.73 -6.00
CA LEU A 93 1.35 16.60 -6.78
C LEU A 93 0.67 15.29 -6.39
N LEU A 94 -0.42 15.40 -5.66
CA LEU A 94 -1.16 14.27 -5.13
C LEU A 94 -2.29 13.87 -6.07
N PHE A 95 -2.22 12.65 -6.61
CA PHE A 95 -3.29 12.04 -7.38
C PHE A 95 -4.49 11.66 -6.50
N PRO A 96 -5.70 11.60 -7.06
CA PRO A 96 -6.80 10.89 -6.42
C PRO A 96 -6.46 9.42 -6.21
N THR A 97 -6.94 8.83 -5.11
CA THR A 97 -6.73 7.40 -4.83
C THR A 97 -7.31 6.53 -5.94
N ILE A 98 -6.52 5.56 -6.41
CA ILE A 98 -6.93 4.59 -7.45
C ILE A 98 -7.24 3.25 -6.75
N PRO A 99 -8.51 2.91 -6.49
CA PRO A 99 -8.89 1.72 -5.74
C PRO A 99 -9.01 0.47 -6.64
N LEU A 100 -8.11 0.33 -7.61
CA LEU A 100 -8.11 -0.76 -8.58
C LEU A 100 -6.90 -1.65 -8.36
N GLY A 101 -7.12 -2.88 -7.95
CA GLY A 101 -6.06 -3.85 -7.70
C GLY A 101 -6.32 -5.21 -8.32
N ASN A 102 -5.34 -6.09 -8.20
CA ASN A 102 -5.33 -7.40 -8.80
C ASN A 102 -5.13 -8.48 -7.73
N SER A 103 -5.85 -9.60 -7.85
CA SER A 103 -5.69 -10.79 -7.01
C SER A 103 -5.96 -10.56 -5.52
N GLY A 104 -7.14 -10.91 -5.06
CA GLY A 104 -7.50 -10.88 -3.63
C GLY A 104 -7.09 -12.14 -2.88
N ALA A 105 -6.99 -12.08 -1.55
CA ALA A 105 -6.70 -13.22 -0.69
C ALA A 105 -7.72 -14.37 -0.85
N ASN A 106 -8.94 -14.05 -1.25
CA ASN A 106 -9.96 -15.06 -1.58
C ASN A 106 -9.55 -15.97 -2.76
N ASP A 107 -8.66 -15.54 -3.63
CA ASP A 107 -8.13 -16.34 -4.73
C ASP A 107 -7.30 -17.53 -4.21
N VAL A 108 -6.67 -17.41 -3.04
CA VAL A 108 -5.93 -18.48 -2.36
C VAL A 108 -6.82 -19.71 -2.13
N GLY A 109 -8.08 -19.49 -1.79
CA GLY A 109 -9.11 -20.53 -1.64
C GLY A 109 -9.88 -20.85 -2.93
N MET A 110 -9.53 -20.26 -4.07
CA MET A 110 -10.26 -20.31 -5.34
C MET A 110 -11.69 -19.77 -5.24
N LYS A 111 -11.91 -18.79 -4.37
CA LYS A 111 -13.21 -18.13 -4.16
C LYS A 111 -13.29 -16.81 -4.95
N TYR A 112 -13.24 -16.91 -6.26
CA TYR A 112 -13.07 -15.77 -7.17
C TYR A 112 -14.24 -14.77 -7.26
N SER A 113 -15.35 -15.04 -6.61
CA SER A 113 -16.50 -14.13 -6.53
C SER A 113 -16.88 -13.88 -5.08
N PHE A 114 -15.91 -13.48 -4.28
CA PHE A 114 -16.10 -13.23 -2.86
C PHE A 114 -16.68 -11.82 -2.63
N PRO A 115 -17.71 -11.66 -1.76
CA PRO A 115 -18.27 -10.35 -1.44
C PRO A 115 -17.21 -9.43 -0.84
N GLY A 116 -17.14 -8.19 -1.32
CA GLY A 116 -16.14 -7.22 -0.87
C GLY A 116 -14.90 -7.14 -1.75
N THR A 117 -14.66 -8.12 -2.64
CA THR A 117 -13.51 -8.13 -3.56
C THR A 117 -13.93 -7.74 -4.98
N TYR A 118 -13.30 -6.69 -5.52
CA TYR A 118 -13.53 -6.15 -6.86
C TYR A 118 -12.21 -5.94 -7.59
N THR A 119 -11.66 -7.02 -8.14
CA THR A 119 -10.36 -7.01 -8.80
C THR A 119 -10.44 -6.74 -10.29
N VAL A 120 -9.38 -6.15 -10.83
CA VAL A 120 -9.11 -6.11 -12.26
C VAL A 120 -8.03 -7.14 -12.61
N ARG A 121 -7.95 -7.54 -13.89
CA ARG A 121 -6.92 -8.47 -14.35
C ARG A 121 -5.52 -7.82 -14.29
N PHE A 122 -4.50 -8.65 -14.12
CA PHE A 122 -3.09 -8.23 -14.19
C PHE A 122 -2.78 -7.33 -15.38
N GLU A 123 -3.16 -7.77 -16.59
CA GLU A 123 -2.94 -7.00 -17.81
C GLU A 123 -3.66 -5.65 -17.80
N THR A 124 -4.85 -5.58 -17.21
CA THR A 124 -5.63 -4.34 -17.10
C THR A 124 -4.99 -3.37 -16.13
N LEU A 125 -4.59 -3.84 -14.94
CA LEU A 125 -3.90 -3.01 -13.97
C LEU A 125 -2.58 -2.47 -14.54
N ARG A 126 -1.79 -3.34 -15.17
CA ARG A 126 -0.56 -2.94 -15.84
C ARG A 126 -0.79 -1.89 -16.92
N ALA A 127 -1.80 -2.07 -17.77
CA ALA A 127 -2.12 -1.11 -18.82
C ALA A 127 -2.47 0.27 -18.28
N ILE A 128 -3.30 0.34 -17.21
CA ILE A 128 -3.64 1.60 -16.55
C ILE A 128 -2.37 2.34 -16.08
N PHE A 129 -1.46 1.64 -15.43
CA PHE A 129 -0.25 2.29 -14.90
C PHE A 129 0.79 2.59 -15.98
N LEU A 130 0.85 1.82 -17.09
CA LEU A 130 1.65 2.15 -18.26
C LEU A 130 1.14 3.45 -18.94
N ASP A 131 -0.18 3.60 -19.08
CA ASP A 131 -0.76 4.81 -19.65
C ASP A 131 -0.50 6.03 -18.77
N LEU A 132 -0.67 5.91 -17.45
CA LEU A 132 -0.33 6.98 -16.50
C LEU A 132 1.17 7.32 -16.52
N ALA A 133 2.03 6.32 -16.63
CA ALA A 133 3.47 6.50 -16.75
C ALA A 133 3.83 7.29 -18.03
N THR A 134 3.17 6.96 -19.15
CA THR A 134 3.33 7.67 -20.42
C THR A 134 2.91 9.14 -20.24
N GLU A 135 1.71 9.42 -19.76
CA GLU A 135 1.22 10.78 -19.59
C GLU A 135 2.11 11.63 -18.67
N LEU A 136 2.57 11.06 -17.56
CA LEU A 136 3.46 11.77 -16.63
C LEU A 136 4.85 12.01 -17.24
N GLY A 137 5.38 11.03 -17.98
CA GLY A 137 6.66 11.13 -18.65
C GLY A 137 6.66 12.18 -19.77
N GLU A 138 5.63 12.18 -20.64
CA GLU A 138 5.45 13.18 -21.70
C GLU A 138 5.28 14.60 -21.14
N GLN A 139 4.68 14.76 -19.96
CA GLN A 139 4.58 16.03 -19.25
C GLN A 139 5.88 16.43 -18.54
N GLY A 140 6.92 15.58 -18.55
CA GLY A 140 8.26 15.85 -18.06
C GLY A 140 8.45 15.65 -16.54
N PHE A 141 7.51 15.05 -15.82
CA PHE A 141 7.71 14.72 -14.41
C PHE A 141 8.89 13.75 -14.23
N LYS A 142 9.69 13.98 -13.19
CA LYS A 142 10.91 13.19 -12.94
C LYS A 142 10.81 12.25 -11.76
N TYR A 143 9.90 12.50 -10.82
CA TYR A 143 9.77 11.72 -9.59
C TYR A 143 8.32 11.31 -9.39
N VAL A 144 8.06 10.02 -9.40
CA VAL A 144 6.74 9.43 -9.20
C VAL A 144 6.84 8.30 -8.19
N PHE A 145 6.05 8.33 -7.13
CA PHE A 145 5.95 7.21 -6.21
C PHE A 145 4.53 6.65 -6.23
N ILE A 146 4.46 5.34 -6.45
CA ILE A 146 3.21 4.57 -6.38
C ILE A 146 3.11 4.01 -4.97
N ILE A 147 2.09 4.43 -4.23
CA ILE A 147 1.78 3.98 -2.88
C ILE A 147 0.55 3.09 -2.96
N HIS A 148 0.79 1.85 -3.38
CA HIS A 148 -0.28 0.91 -3.71
C HIS A 148 -0.03 -0.43 -3.01
N GLY A 149 -0.08 -0.41 -1.68
CA GLY A 149 0.17 -1.57 -0.83
C GLY A 149 -0.94 -2.60 -0.98
N HIS A 150 -0.52 -3.80 -1.31
CA HIS A 150 -1.29 -5.03 -1.39
C HIS A 150 -0.32 -6.19 -1.63
N GLY A 151 -0.47 -7.29 -0.90
CA GLY A 151 0.54 -8.36 -0.87
C GLY A 151 0.56 -9.30 -2.07
N ALA A 152 -0.36 -9.19 -3.04
CA ALA A 152 -0.43 -10.11 -4.17
C ALA A 152 0.73 -9.90 -5.16
N PRO A 153 1.47 -10.98 -5.56
CA PRO A 153 2.65 -10.86 -6.42
C PRO A 153 2.35 -10.26 -7.78
N ASN A 154 1.27 -10.67 -8.43
CA ASN A 154 0.85 -10.14 -9.73
C ASN A 154 0.51 -8.65 -9.68
N HIS A 155 -0.10 -8.21 -8.59
CA HIS A 155 -0.39 -6.80 -8.37
C HIS A 155 0.91 -5.97 -8.35
N GLN A 156 1.87 -6.36 -7.53
CA GLN A 156 3.13 -5.66 -7.42
C GLN A 156 3.92 -5.70 -8.73
N ARG A 157 3.94 -6.84 -9.43
CA ARG A 157 4.61 -6.99 -10.72
C ARG A 157 4.00 -6.07 -11.79
N ALA A 158 2.69 -5.87 -11.82
CA ALA A 158 2.05 -4.95 -12.77
C ALA A 158 2.54 -3.52 -12.58
N LEU A 159 2.65 -3.07 -11.34
CA LEU A 159 3.12 -1.74 -10.98
C LEU A 159 4.63 -1.56 -11.20
N ASP A 160 5.42 -2.58 -10.89
CA ASP A 160 6.87 -2.59 -11.13
C ASP A 160 7.18 -2.45 -12.62
N GLN A 161 6.46 -3.18 -13.50
CA GLN A 161 6.65 -3.09 -14.95
C GLN A 161 6.31 -1.70 -15.50
N ALA A 162 5.31 -1.02 -14.95
CA ALA A 162 5.01 0.35 -15.33
C ALA A 162 6.07 1.33 -14.84
N ALA A 163 6.63 1.11 -13.66
CA ALA A 163 7.72 1.91 -13.13
C ALA A 163 9.00 1.74 -13.97
N ASP A 164 9.35 0.51 -14.33
CA ASP A 164 10.51 0.22 -15.16
C ASP A 164 10.37 0.87 -16.55
N TYR A 165 9.19 0.75 -17.17
CA TYR A 165 8.90 1.43 -18.44
C TYR A 165 9.10 2.95 -18.36
N PHE A 166 8.59 3.60 -17.31
CA PHE A 166 8.78 5.04 -17.10
C PHE A 166 10.27 5.40 -16.99
N ASN A 167 11.00 4.65 -16.17
CA ASN A 167 12.41 4.89 -15.91
C ASN A 167 13.26 4.74 -17.16
N GLU A 168 13.04 3.68 -17.93
CA GLU A 168 13.77 3.38 -19.16
C GLU A 168 13.41 4.35 -20.29
N THR A 169 12.15 4.78 -20.40
CA THR A 169 11.67 5.59 -21.52
C THR A 169 11.89 7.08 -21.30
N TYR A 170 11.66 7.58 -20.09
CA TYR A 170 11.66 9.03 -19.79
C TYR A 170 12.83 9.48 -18.91
N GLY A 171 13.66 8.56 -18.46
CA GLY A 171 14.84 8.85 -17.65
C GLY A 171 14.51 9.52 -16.31
N GLY A 172 13.32 9.24 -15.77
CA GLY A 172 12.87 9.67 -14.46
C GLY A 172 13.07 8.61 -13.39
N LYS A 173 12.38 8.76 -12.28
CA LYS A 173 12.30 7.79 -11.17
C LYS A 173 10.84 7.56 -10.79
N MET A 174 10.21 6.60 -11.42
CA MET A 174 8.96 6.04 -10.96
C MET A 174 9.27 4.82 -10.11
N VAL A 175 8.67 4.73 -8.93
CA VAL A 175 8.95 3.66 -7.96
C VAL A 175 7.64 3.16 -7.38
N ASN A 176 7.36 1.88 -7.55
CA ASN A 176 6.37 1.18 -6.78
C ASN A 176 6.96 0.84 -5.40
N LEU A 177 6.56 1.57 -4.36
CA LEU A 177 7.19 1.45 -3.05
C LEU A 177 7.03 0.05 -2.45
N MET A 178 5.84 -0.55 -2.56
CA MET A 178 5.59 -1.90 -2.05
C MET A 178 6.19 -3.01 -2.94
N GLY A 179 6.64 -2.69 -4.13
CA GLY A 179 7.45 -3.57 -4.99
C GLY A 179 8.88 -3.72 -4.49
N LEU A 180 9.37 -2.85 -3.62
CA LEU A 180 10.69 -2.97 -3.01
C LEU A 180 10.64 -3.91 -1.82
N ASN A 181 11.37 -5.04 -1.89
CA ASN A 181 11.32 -6.09 -0.87
C ASN A 181 11.57 -5.59 0.57
N PRO A 182 12.55 -4.72 0.86
CA PRO A 182 12.74 -4.22 2.21
C PRO A 182 11.52 -3.49 2.79
N LEU A 183 10.78 -2.76 1.94
CA LEU A 183 9.58 -2.04 2.36
C LEU A 183 8.38 -2.98 2.54
N MET A 184 8.22 -3.96 1.64
CA MET A 184 7.19 -4.98 1.76
C MET A 184 7.38 -5.81 3.03
N VAL A 185 8.60 -6.29 3.29
CA VAL A 185 8.90 -7.11 4.46
C VAL A 185 8.69 -6.32 5.76
N SER A 186 9.06 -5.03 5.79
CA SER A 186 8.89 -4.20 6.98
C SER A 186 7.44 -4.11 7.45
N TRP A 187 6.48 -4.27 6.56
CA TRP A 187 5.07 -4.28 6.92
C TRP A 187 4.72 -5.41 7.89
N PHE A 188 5.42 -6.54 7.79
CA PHE A 188 5.20 -7.72 8.64
C PHE A 188 6.13 -7.77 9.87
N GLU A 189 7.13 -6.89 9.97
CA GLU A 189 8.19 -6.95 10.99
C GLU A 189 7.88 -6.21 12.30
N ALA A 190 6.65 -5.73 12.52
CA ALA A 190 6.32 -5.16 13.83
C ALA A 190 6.51 -6.22 14.93
N PRO A 191 7.23 -5.89 16.01
CA PRO A 191 7.61 -6.87 17.02
C PRO A 191 6.37 -7.43 17.74
N LYS A 192 6.10 -8.71 17.53
CA LYS A 192 5.09 -9.49 18.24
C LYS A 192 5.69 -10.11 19.50
N THR A 193 4.88 -10.31 20.54
CA THR A 193 5.27 -11.19 21.64
C THR A 193 5.22 -12.65 21.18
N LYS A 194 5.87 -13.55 21.91
CA LYS A 194 5.84 -15.00 21.60
C LYS A 194 4.42 -15.57 21.61
N GLU A 195 3.57 -15.06 22.50
CA GLU A 195 2.17 -15.47 22.60
C GLU A 195 1.39 -14.97 21.37
N GLN A 196 1.65 -13.74 20.91
CA GLN A 196 1.05 -13.20 19.69
C GLN A 196 1.52 -13.96 18.45
N GLU A 197 2.80 -14.28 18.34
CA GLU A 197 3.33 -15.09 17.25
C GLU A 197 2.70 -16.49 17.21
N ALA A 198 2.59 -17.13 18.38
CA ALA A 198 2.01 -18.47 18.48
C ALA A 198 0.51 -18.48 18.15
N GLU A 199 -0.24 -17.46 18.51
CA GLU A 199 -1.67 -17.38 18.27
C GLU A 199 -2.01 -16.91 16.86
N ASP A 200 -1.31 -15.89 16.34
CA ASP A 200 -1.55 -15.35 14.98
C ASP A 200 -0.95 -16.28 13.90
N GLY A 201 0.18 -16.91 14.19
CA GLY A 201 0.88 -17.86 13.31
C GLY A 201 1.37 -17.22 12.01
N PHE A 202 1.48 -18.05 10.98
CA PHE A 202 1.71 -17.56 9.62
C PHE A 202 0.40 -17.03 9.05
N THR A 203 0.37 -15.74 8.77
CA THR A 203 -0.81 -15.04 8.25
C THR A 203 -0.41 -14.09 7.13
N ILE A 204 -1.30 -13.90 6.16
CA ILE A 204 -1.08 -13.04 4.99
C ILE A 204 -2.20 -12.03 4.79
N HIS A 205 -3.29 -12.08 5.57
CA HIS A 205 -4.47 -11.27 5.29
C HIS A 205 -5.43 -11.17 6.48
N ALA A 206 -5.85 -9.95 6.80
CA ALA A 206 -6.88 -9.60 7.80
C ALA A 206 -6.68 -10.19 9.21
N GLY A 207 -5.43 -10.54 9.57
CA GLY A 207 -5.06 -11.05 10.88
C GLY A 207 -4.86 -9.96 11.92
N MET A 208 -4.06 -10.30 12.96
CA MET A 208 -3.75 -9.37 14.05
C MET A 208 -3.16 -8.04 13.56
N ALA A 209 -2.20 -8.11 12.61
CA ALA A 209 -1.45 -6.91 12.19
C ALA A 209 -2.35 -5.89 11.46
N GLU A 210 -3.13 -6.34 10.47
CA GLU A 210 -4.02 -5.44 9.72
C GLU A 210 -5.19 -4.96 10.55
N THR A 211 -5.78 -5.84 11.40
CA THR A 211 -6.81 -5.42 12.35
C THR A 211 -6.27 -4.36 13.31
N SER A 212 -5.05 -4.52 13.81
CA SER A 212 -4.41 -3.52 14.68
C SER A 212 -4.16 -2.20 13.95
N SER A 213 -3.73 -2.27 12.69
CA SER A 213 -3.51 -1.09 11.85
C SER A 213 -4.81 -0.31 11.66
N MET A 214 -5.93 -0.99 11.38
CA MET A 214 -7.23 -0.34 11.22
C MET A 214 -7.77 0.20 12.53
N LEU A 215 -7.55 -0.47 13.67
CA LEU A 215 -7.87 0.06 15.00
C LEU A 215 -7.13 1.36 15.31
N TYR A 216 -5.95 1.56 14.73
CA TYR A 216 -5.19 2.80 14.87
C TYR A 216 -5.59 3.87 13.84
N ILE A 217 -5.84 3.49 12.59
CA ILE A 217 -6.04 4.42 11.47
C ILE A 217 -7.51 4.87 11.38
N VAL A 218 -8.44 3.91 11.40
CA VAL A 218 -9.89 4.13 11.22
C VAL A 218 -10.71 3.29 12.21
N PRO A 219 -10.55 3.49 13.52
CA PRO A 219 -11.15 2.62 14.54
C PRO A 219 -12.67 2.49 14.43
N HIS A 220 -13.35 3.51 13.89
CA HIS A 220 -14.81 3.52 13.71
C HIS A 220 -15.27 2.63 12.53
N GLN A 221 -14.36 2.14 11.68
CA GLN A 221 -14.65 1.20 10.59
C GLN A 221 -14.39 -0.26 10.99
N VAL A 222 -13.84 -0.51 12.17
CA VAL A 222 -13.57 -1.88 12.65
C VAL A 222 -14.76 -2.39 13.42
N ASP A 223 -15.34 -3.51 12.97
CA ASP A 223 -16.44 -4.16 13.69
C ASP A 223 -15.94 -4.77 15.01
N SER A 224 -16.59 -4.42 16.11
CA SER A 224 -16.21 -4.85 17.47
C SER A 224 -16.25 -6.36 17.70
N GLY A 225 -16.91 -7.11 16.82
CA GLY A 225 -16.95 -8.57 16.81
C GLY A 225 -15.59 -9.22 16.62
N TYR A 226 -14.57 -8.48 16.13
CA TYR A 226 -13.20 -8.99 16.00
C TYR A 226 -12.67 -9.58 17.32
N LYS A 227 -13.10 -9.07 18.47
CA LYS A 227 -12.70 -9.54 19.80
C LYS A 227 -13.08 -11.00 20.08
N ASN A 228 -14.08 -11.51 19.35
CA ASN A 228 -14.56 -12.88 19.43
C ASN A 228 -14.21 -13.70 18.19
N ALA A 229 -13.31 -13.20 17.33
CA ALA A 229 -12.89 -13.88 16.11
C ALA A 229 -12.25 -15.23 16.43
N LEU A 230 -12.56 -16.23 15.64
CA LEU A 230 -11.85 -17.51 15.69
C LEU A 230 -10.42 -17.33 15.15
N SER A 231 -9.47 -18.03 15.74
CA SER A 231 -8.12 -18.11 15.19
C SER A 231 -8.13 -19.03 13.97
N LEU A 232 -7.78 -18.51 12.80
CA LEU A 232 -7.67 -19.26 11.55
C LEU A 232 -6.20 -19.33 11.13
N THR A 233 -5.39 -19.92 12.01
CA THR A 233 -3.93 -19.94 11.94
C THR A 233 -3.44 -21.15 11.18
N GLY A 234 -2.46 -20.95 10.32
CA GLY A 234 -1.65 -21.97 9.68
C GLY A 234 -0.15 -21.75 9.98
N ASN A 235 0.69 -22.70 9.56
CA ASN A 235 2.15 -22.62 9.70
C ASN A 235 2.85 -22.47 8.35
N SER A 236 2.10 -22.59 7.26
CA SER A 236 2.61 -22.49 5.89
C SER A 236 1.55 -21.98 4.92
N MET A 237 1.98 -21.61 3.72
CA MET A 237 1.07 -21.20 2.64
C MET A 237 0.11 -22.32 2.24
N GLU A 238 0.58 -23.55 2.24
CA GLU A 238 -0.23 -24.74 1.93
C GLU A 238 -1.37 -24.93 2.95
N GLU A 239 -1.09 -24.70 4.22
CA GLU A 239 -2.12 -24.76 5.28
C GLU A 239 -3.13 -23.62 5.11
N LEU A 240 -2.70 -22.40 4.78
CA LEU A 240 -3.61 -21.29 4.49
C LEU A 240 -4.51 -21.59 3.29
N VAL A 241 -3.99 -22.23 2.24
CA VAL A 241 -4.79 -22.69 1.10
C VAL A 241 -5.89 -23.66 1.56
N GLN A 242 -5.59 -24.60 2.46
CA GLN A 242 -6.60 -25.54 2.98
C GLN A 242 -7.64 -24.83 3.85
N ILE A 243 -7.23 -23.85 4.65
CA ILE A 243 -8.15 -23.02 5.43
C ILE A 243 -9.07 -22.22 4.50
N ALA A 244 -8.52 -21.54 3.50
CA ALA A 244 -9.29 -20.71 2.57
C ALA A 244 -10.28 -21.52 1.70
N LYS A 245 -9.98 -22.80 1.43
CA LYS A 245 -10.89 -23.70 0.70
C LYS A 245 -12.11 -24.13 1.50
N ARG A 246 -12.13 -24.01 2.82
CA ARG A 246 -13.28 -24.41 3.65
C ARG A 246 -14.53 -23.65 3.20
N PRO A 247 -15.70 -24.29 3.13
CA PRO A 247 -16.93 -23.60 2.72
C PRO A 247 -17.31 -22.43 3.62
N ASP A 248 -16.97 -22.51 4.89
CA ASP A 248 -17.28 -21.53 5.95
C ASP A 248 -16.17 -20.50 6.20
N TRP A 249 -15.09 -20.51 5.40
CA TRP A 249 -14.03 -19.52 5.52
C TRP A 249 -14.57 -18.08 5.38
N LYS A 250 -14.16 -17.23 6.30
CA LYS A 250 -14.74 -15.90 6.50
C LYS A 250 -13.96 -14.75 5.83
N GLY A 251 -12.91 -15.03 5.06
CA GLY A 251 -12.13 -13.99 4.40
C GLY A 251 -10.99 -13.44 5.26
N TYR A 252 -10.43 -14.21 6.18
CA TYR A 252 -9.25 -13.79 6.94
C TYR A 252 -8.42 -15.00 7.40
N PHE A 253 -7.18 -14.71 7.80
CA PHE A 253 -6.26 -15.67 8.43
C PHE A 253 -5.72 -15.10 9.74
N GLY A 254 -5.16 -15.97 10.58
CA GLY A 254 -4.56 -15.57 11.85
C GLY A 254 -5.60 -15.29 12.93
N SER A 255 -5.27 -14.38 13.82
CA SER A 255 -6.04 -14.11 15.04
C SER A 255 -6.37 -12.63 15.22
N ALA A 256 -7.41 -12.15 14.55
CA ALA A 256 -7.87 -10.76 14.67
C ALA A 256 -8.19 -10.37 16.14
N ARG A 257 -8.61 -11.34 16.97
CA ARG A 257 -9.07 -11.07 18.37
C ARG A 257 -7.98 -10.51 19.28
N ILE A 258 -6.70 -10.77 18.99
CA ILE A 258 -5.57 -10.25 19.78
C ILE A 258 -5.05 -8.90 19.26
N ALA A 259 -5.70 -8.32 18.26
CA ALA A 259 -5.34 -7.02 17.72
C ALA A 259 -5.55 -5.89 18.74
N THR A 260 -4.65 -4.92 18.71
CA THR A 260 -4.72 -3.72 19.54
C THR A 260 -4.33 -2.46 18.77
N SER A 261 -4.98 -1.34 19.06
CA SER A 261 -4.61 -0.04 18.47
C SER A 261 -3.16 0.36 18.81
N GLU A 262 -2.66 -0.06 19.97
CA GLU A 262 -1.27 0.22 20.38
C GLU A 262 -0.27 -0.52 19.49
N PHE A 263 -0.50 -1.81 19.18
CA PHE A 263 0.32 -2.54 18.22
C PHE A 263 0.26 -1.87 16.83
N GLY A 264 -0.94 -1.50 16.38
CA GLY A 264 -1.11 -0.78 15.11
C GLY A 264 -0.34 0.53 15.06
N ARG A 265 -0.33 1.30 16.16
CA ARG A 265 0.45 2.53 16.28
C ARG A 265 1.96 2.28 16.21
N GLN A 266 2.46 1.23 16.89
CA GLN A 266 3.87 0.86 16.87
C GLN A 266 4.31 0.41 15.48
N ALA A 267 3.54 -0.48 14.84
CA ALA A 267 3.77 -0.94 13.47
C ALA A 267 3.75 0.24 12.48
N TRP A 268 2.78 1.13 12.61
CA TRP A 268 2.69 2.35 11.81
C TRP A 268 3.96 3.21 11.92
N ASN A 269 4.43 3.49 13.14
CA ASN A 269 5.59 4.35 13.35
C ASN A 269 6.87 3.77 12.72
N LEU A 270 7.07 2.47 12.80
CA LEU A 270 8.19 1.78 12.17
C LEU A 270 8.11 1.90 10.64
N ASN A 271 6.96 1.55 10.06
CA ASN A 271 6.73 1.61 8.61
C ASN A 271 6.84 3.03 8.09
N ALA A 272 6.15 4.00 8.70
CA ALA A 272 6.18 5.39 8.29
C ALA A 272 7.60 5.96 8.27
N LYS A 273 8.42 5.64 9.29
CA LYS A 273 9.83 6.02 9.35
C LYS A 273 10.62 5.40 8.20
N MET A 274 10.46 4.10 7.96
CA MET A 274 11.23 3.39 6.94
C MET A 274 10.86 3.86 5.53
N PHE A 275 9.57 3.94 5.20
CA PHE A 275 9.11 4.43 3.90
C PHE A 275 9.54 5.87 3.65
N THR A 276 9.44 6.74 4.66
CA THR A 276 9.90 8.13 4.56
C THR A 276 11.38 8.20 4.27
N GLN A 277 12.20 7.44 5.00
CA GLN A 277 13.65 7.43 4.79
C GLN A 277 14.00 6.94 3.38
N TYR A 278 13.36 5.86 2.90
CA TYR A 278 13.59 5.35 1.54
C TYR A 278 13.25 6.39 0.47
N VAL A 279 12.08 7.02 0.57
CA VAL A 279 11.67 8.06 -0.39
C VAL A 279 12.65 9.22 -0.42
N LEU A 280 13.05 9.72 0.75
CA LEU A 280 14.01 10.83 0.83
C LEU A 280 15.40 10.42 0.30
N ASP A 281 15.87 9.21 0.58
CA ASP A 281 17.15 8.70 0.09
C ASP A 281 17.14 8.44 -1.43
N ILE A 282 16.01 8.06 -1.99
CA ILE A 282 15.82 7.98 -3.46
C ILE A 282 15.89 9.38 -4.09
N LEU A 283 15.21 10.36 -3.50
CA LEU A 283 15.24 11.75 -3.96
C LEU A 283 16.65 12.37 -3.85
N ASP A 284 17.43 11.95 -2.87
CA ASP A 284 18.83 12.38 -2.65
C ASP A 284 19.85 11.58 -3.45
N ASN A 285 19.42 10.63 -4.30
CA ASN A 285 20.30 9.70 -5.03
C ASN A 285 21.22 8.84 -4.13
N LYS A 286 20.84 8.60 -2.88
CA LYS A 286 21.55 7.70 -1.96
C LYS A 286 21.17 6.23 -2.18
N ILE A 287 19.97 5.97 -2.68
CA ILE A 287 19.49 4.64 -3.06
C ILE A 287 19.34 4.59 -4.58
N ASN A 288 20.00 3.63 -5.21
CA ASN A 288 19.72 3.23 -6.58
C ASN A 288 18.64 2.14 -6.55
N VAL A 289 17.41 2.49 -6.95
CA VAL A 289 16.25 1.58 -6.93
C VAL A 289 16.44 0.32 -7.77
N ASP A 290 17.25 0.39 -8.84
CA ASP A 290 17.51 -0.74 -9.73
C ASP A 290 18.34 -1.84 -9.04
N THR A 291 19.03 -1.51 -7.95
CA THR A 291 19.82 -2.45 -7.15
C THR A 291 19.09 -2.99 -5.93
N VAL A 292 17.90 -2.46 -5.63
CA VAL A 292 17.08 -2.95 -4.52
C VAL A 292 16.33 -4.20 -4.95
N GLN A 293 16.42 -5.26 -4.15
CA GLN A 293 15.68 -6.49 -4.41
C GLN A 293 14.17 -6.20 -4.55
N ARG A 294 13.56 -6.70 -5.62
CA ARG A 294 12.12 -6.64 -5.81
C ARG A 294 11.40 -7.72 -5.02
N PHE A 295 10.21 -7.40 -4.52
CA PHE A 295 9.38 -8.36 -3.80
C PHE A 295 9.02 -9.58 -4.66
N GLY A 296 8.70 -9.37 -5.95
CA GLY A 296 8.44 -10.45 -6.88
C GLY A 296 9.62 -11.42 -7.06
N ASP A 297 10.86 -10.92 -7.05
CA ASP A 297 12.05 -11.78 -7.15
C ASP A 297 12.33 -12.52 -5.84
N TYR A 298 12.07 -11.89 -4.70
CA TYR A 298 12.11 -12.57 -3.40
C TYR A 298 11.12 -13.75 -3.34
N LEU A 299 9.89 -13.55 -3.80
CA LEU A 299 8.88 -14.61 -3.82
C LEU A 299 9.25 -15.75 -4.76
N LYS A 300 9.83 -15.47 -5.94
CA LYS A 300 10.35 -16.53 -6.85
C LYS A 300 11.41 -17.38 -6.19
N GLN A 301 12.34 -16.77 -5.46
CA GLN A 301 13.36 -17.50 -4.72
C GLN A 301 12.77 -18.40 -3.63
N SER A 302 11.72 -17.95 -2.95
CA SER A 302 11.00 -18.70 -1.94
C SER A 302 9.99 -19.71 -2.51
N LYS A 303 9.77 -19.73 -3.84
CA LYS A 303 8.74 -20.52 -4.55
C LYS A 303 7.29 -20.21 -4.13
N MET A 304 7.07 -19.13 -3.44
CA MET A 304 5.72 -18.71 -3.02
C MET A 304 4.88 -18.17 -4.18
N ASP A 305 5.50 -17.56 -5.18
CA ASP A 305 4.85 -17.01 -6.37
C ASP A 305 4.08 -18.08 -7.16
N VAL A 306 4.61 -19.30 -7.25
CA VAL A 306 3.96 -20.40 -7.98
C VAL A 306 2.56 -20.69 -7.43
N VAL A 307 2.37 -20.62 -6.12
CA VAL A 307 1.07 -20.87 -5.49
C VAL A 307 0.14 -19.67 -5.66
N LEU A 308 0.63 -18.47 -5.38
CA LEU A 308 -0.18 -17.23 -5.37
C LEU A 308 -0.54 -16.78 -6.78
N ASP A 309 0.41 -16.77 -7.72
CA ASP A 309 0.20 -16.28 -9.08
C ASP A 309 -0.65 -17.23 -9.93
N SER A 310 -0.39 -18.53 -9.85
CA SER A 310 -1.05 -19.51 -10.74
C SER A 310 -2.56 -19.61 -10.51
N LEU A 311 -3.01 -19.42 -9.28
CA LEU A 311 -4.43 -19.50 -8.91
C LEU A 311 -5.21 -18.33 -9.53
N SER A 312 -4.68 -17.11 -9.41
CA SER A 312 -5.32 -15.89 -9.93
C SER A 312 -5.29 -15.83 -11.46
N LEU A 313 -4.14 -16.12 -12.10
CA LEU A 313 -3.99 -16.04 -13.55
C LEU A 313 -4.94 -16.97 -14.31
N LYS A 314 -5.21 -18.16 -13.79
CA LYS A 314 -6.16 -19.09 -14.40
C LYS A 314 -7.58 -18.52 -14.44
N GLU A 315 -8.02 -17.90 -13.35
CA GLU A 315 -9.34 -17.28 -13.29
C GLU A 315 -9.40 -16.02 -14.16
N GLU A 316 -8.34 -15.23 -14.22
CA GLU A 316 -8.25 -14.08 -15.11
C GLU A 316 -8.41 -14.47 -16.58
N GLN A 317 -7.79 -15.56 -17.00
CA GLN A 317 -7.94 -16.08 -18.36
C GLN A 317 -9.41 -16.44 -18.65
N ARG A 318 -10.11 -17.11 -17.72
CA ARG A 318 -11.54 -17.43 -17.85
C ARG A 318 -12.40 -16.16 -17.97
N ARG A 319 -12.10 -15.13 -17.16
CA ARG A 319 -12.81 -13.82 -17.24
C ARG A 319 -12.55 -13.13 -18.57
N LYS A 320 -11.32 -13.16 -19.06
CA LYS A 320 -10.91 -12.59 -20.36
C LYS A 320 -11.67 -13.26 -21.51
N GLU A 321 -11.74 -14.59 -21.53
CA GLU A 321 -12.47 -15.35 -22.55
C GLU A 321 -13.96 -15.01 -22.57
N LYS A 322 -14.60 -14.93 -21.40
CA LYS A 322 -16.00 -14.52 -21.28
C LYS A 322 -16.25 -13.12 -21.85
N GLN A 323 -15.39 -12.16 -21.52
CA GLN A 323 -15.47 -10.78 -22.01
C GLN A 323 -15.23 -10.71 -23.52
N THR A 324 -14.20 -11.40 -24.03
CA THR A 324 -13.87 -11.45 -25.45
C THR A 324 -15.01 -12.06 -26.27
N THR A 325 -15.59 -13.15 -25.82
CA THR A 325 -16.75 -13.79 -26.47
C THR A 325 -17.92 -12.81 -26.56
N TRP A 326 -18.20 -12.05 -25.52
CA TRP A 326 -19.25 -11.05 -25.55
C TRP A 326 -18.95 -9.91 -26.53
N LEU A 327 -17.71 -9.40 -26.56
CA LEU A 327 -17.29 -8.35 -27.51
C LEU A 327 -17.42 -8.82 -28.96
N GLN A 328 -16.97 -10.04 -29.27
CA GLN A 328 -17.10 -10.65 -30.59
C GLN A 328 -18.57 -10.78 -31.03
N LYS A 329 -19.46 -11.25 -30.12
CA LYS A 329 -20.89 -11.34 -30.37
C LYS A 329 -21.51 -9.97 -30.68
N LYS A 330 -20.93 -8.89 -30.21
CA LYS A 330 -21.37 -7.51 -30.47
C LYS A 330 -20.68 -6.85 -31.66
N GLY A 331 -19.74 -7.52 -32.31
CA GLY A 331 -18.96 -6.97 -33.40
C GLY A 331 -17.98 -5.86 -32.98
N LEU A 332 -17.60 -5.85 -31.70
CA LEU A 332 -16.70 -4.84 -31.14
C LEU A 332 -15.22 -5.25 -31.22
N LYS A 333 -14.94 -6.50 -31.56
CA LYS A 333 -13.60 -7.04 -31.93
C LYS A 333 -13.75 -8.31 -32.76
#